data_8ff267c3d49f59b992a3a16fe9a186f9
#
_entry.id   8ff267c3d49f59b992a3a16fe9a186f9
#
_cell.length_a   1.000
_cell.length_b   1.000
_cell.length_c   1.000
_cell.angle_alpha   90.00
_cell.angle_beta   90.00
_cell.angle_gamma   90.00
#
_symmetry.space_group_name_H-M   'P 1'
#
loop_
_entity.id
_entity.type
_entity.pdbx_description
1 polymer ?
#
loop_
_entity_poly.entity_id
_entity_poly.type
_entity_poly.pdbx_seq_one_letter_code
_entity_poly.pdbx_strand_id
1 'polypeptide(L)'
;MTNPGRRDALARILGGLLGAALPVVITPTAKAGPKPEGRLKQSVCRWPYQSVKLDEHCRRLKQMGFVGIDLLQVDEWPVARDAGLTVSMGYPTRRDDFIKTGFNNPAHHPLLLNELETTLPLAQKAGVPNVIAMFGNRDPARDDPAAIDACIAGLTKIAPLAEECRVTVCVELLNSRINHPGYQGDHTAFGVAVMKGVNSPRVKLLYDIYHMQIMEGDVIRTIQDNIQWIGHFHTGGVPGRHEIDGTQELNYHAIARAIADAGYAGYVAHEFTPTHPDPYTSLADAFQICSV
;
A
#
# COMPACT_ATOMS: atom_id res chain seq x y z
N MET A 1 14.78 15.44 -78.68
CA MET A 1 13.95 14.64 -79.61
C MET A 1 12.65 14.41 -78.88
N THR A 2 11.65 15.22 -79.21
CA THR A 2 10.30 14.95 -79.68
C THR A 2 9.38 14.27 -78.69
N ASN A 3 8.50 14.99 -77.93
CA ASN A 3 7.12 15.42 -78.25
C ASN A 3 6.25 14.41 -79.00
N PRO A 4 4.92 14.43 -79.00
CA PRO A 4 3.90 15.02 -78.15
C PRO A 4 2.55 14.23 -78.15
N GLY A 5 1.52 14.76 -77.52
CA GLY A 5 0.18 14.78 -78.09
C GLY A 5 -0.91 14.25 -77.16
N ARG A 6 -1.69 15.18 -76.68
CA ARG A 6 -3.00 15.71 -77.16
C ARG A 6 -4.15 14.74 -76.92
N ARG A 7 -5.23 15.09 -76.40
CA ARG A 7 -6.30 16.13 -76.44
C ARG A 7 -7.55 15.42 -75.91
N ASP A 8 -8.41 15.96 -75.35
CA ASP A 8 -9.41 17.01 -75.24
C ASP A 8 -10.71 16.42 -74.72
N ALA A 9 -11.25 16.95 -73.68
CA ALA A 9 -12.36 17.91 -73.63
C ALA A 9 -13.79 17.30 -73.48
N LEU A 10 -14.55 18.06 -72.72
CA LEU A 10 -16.00 18.32 -72.67
C LEU A 10 -16.71 17.78 -71.42
N ALA A 11 -16.93 18.56 -70.42
CA ALA A 11 -17.95 19.57 -70.10
C ALA A 11 -19.42 19.08 -70.15
N ARG A 12 -20.12 19.20 -69.03
CA ARG A 12 -21.41 19.84 -68.73
C ARG A 12 -22.07 19.20 -67.48
N ILE A 13 -22.16 19.95 -66.42
CA ILE A 13 -23.27 20.73 -65.86
C ILE A 13 -24.52 19.90 -65.52
N LEU A 14 -24.86 19.98 -64.22
CA LEU A 14 -26.14 20.19 -63.52
C LEU A 14 -25.97 19.65 -62.11
N GLY A 15 -26.01 20.43 -61.10
CA GLY A 15 -27.18 21.12 -60.57
C GLY A 15 -27.46 20.63 -59.19
N GLY A 16 -27.01 21.34 -58.18
CA GLY A 16 -27.60 21.69 -56.92
C GLY A 16 -28.29 20.64 -56.04
N LEU A 17 -27.76 20.48 -54.85
CA LEU A 17 -28.55 20.51 -53.58
C LEU A 17 -27.55 20.54 -52.44
N LEU A 18 -27.46 21.73 -51.80
CA LEU A 18 -26.78 21.91 -50.53
C LEU A 18 -27.53 21.15 -49.42
N GLY A 19 -27.01 19.98 -49.03
CA GLY A 19 -27.37 19.32 -47.78
C GLY A 19 -26.30 19.63 -46.76
N ALA A 20 -26.57 20.51 -45.80
CA ALA A 20 -25.72 20.76 -44.66
C ALA A 20 -25.67 19.50 -43.78
N ALA A 21 -24.62 18.72 -43.91
CA ALA A 21 -24.32 17.64 -42.99
C ALA A 21 -23.80 18.25 -41.66
N LEU A 22 -24.58 18.22 -40.60
CA LEU A 22 -24.13 18.48 -39.24
C LEU A 22 -23.07 17.44 -38.85
N PRO A 23 -21.96 17.81 -38.23
CA PRO A 23 -20.97 16.86 -37.77
C PRO A 23 -21.61 16.04 -36.62
N VAL A 24 -21.76 14.75 -36.81
CA VAL A 24 -22.06 13.82 -35.73
C VAL A 24 -20.81 13.75 -34.86
N VAL A 25 -20.83 14.41 -33.70
CA VAL A 25 -19.84 14.23 -32.66
C VAL A 25 -20.09 12.83 -32.05
N ILE A 26 -19.35 11.86 -32.54
CA ILE A 26 -19.26 10.55 -31.89
C ILE A 26 -18.38 10.73 -30.65
N THR A 27 -19.01 10.99 -29.50
CA THR A 27 -18.37 10.80 -28.21
C THR A 27 -18.08 9.30 -28.05
N PRO A 28 -16.79 8.89 -27.91
CA PRO A 28 -16.51 7.51 -27.58
C PRO A 28 -17.02 7.26 -26.16
N THR A 29 -18.13 6.59 -26.00
CA THR A 29 -18.48 5.94 -24.75
C THR A 29 -17.46 4.82 -24.55
N ALA A 30 -16.44 5.11 -23.74
CA ALA A 30 -15.56 4.06 -23.24
C ALA A 30 -16.44 3.08 -22.45
N LYS A 31 -16.76 1.94 -23.05
CA LYS A 31 -17.26 0.79 -22.30
C LYS A 31 -16.13 0.43 -21.34
N ALA A 32 -16.34 0.68 -20.05
CA ALA A 32 -15.51 0.09 -19.02
C ALA A 32 -15.54 -1.43 -19.25
N GLY A 33 -14.40 -1.98 -19.63
CA GLY A 33 -14.23 -3.43 -19.70
C GLY A 33 -14.45 -4.04 -18.31
N PRO A 34 -14.69 -5.36 -18.22
CA PRO A 34 -14.78 -6.01 -16.92
C PRO A 34 -13.50 -5.69 -16.14
N LYS A 35 -13.66 -5.16 -14.91
CA LYS A 35 -12.53 -4.92 -14.01
C LYS A 35 -11.81 -6.24 -13.84
N PRO A 36 -10.49 -6.35 -14.06
CA PRO A 36 -9.78 -7.55 -13.73
C PRO A 36 -9.96 -7.78 -12.22
N GLU A 37 -10.56 -8.92 -11.84
CA GLU A 37 -10.51 -9.39 -10.46
C GLU A 37 -9.07 -9.83 -10.20
N GLY A 38 -8.25 -8.90 -9.71
CA GLY A 38 -6.89 -9.18 -9.29
C GLY A 38 -6.90 -10.11 -8.07
N ARG A 39 -5.90 -10.99 -7.97
CA ARG A 39 -5.71 -11.93 -6.86
C ARG A 39 -5.36 -11.24 -5.53
N LEU A 40 -4.91 -9.99 -5.56
CA LEU A 40 -4.50 -9.21 -4.39
C LEU A 40 -5.61 -8.28 -3.91
N LYS A 41 -5.81 -8.22 -2.60
CA LYS A 41 -6.66 -7.21 -1.96
C LYS A 41 -5.89 -5.90 -1.87
N GLN A 42 -6.29 -4.91 -2.66
CA GLN A 42 -5.62 -3.62 -2.70
C GLN A 42 -6.31 -2.60 -1.78
N SER A 43 -5.52 -1.86 -1.01
CA SER A 43 -5.94 -0.77 -0.15
C SER A 43 -5.07 0.49 -0.36
N VAL A 44 -5.40 1.59 0.29
CA VAL A 44 -4.70 2.87 0.13
C VAL A 44 -4.47 3.50 1.49
N CYS A 45 -3.23 3.91 1.77
CA CYS A 45 -2.90 4.64 3.00
C CYS A 45 -3.53 6.03 3.02
N ARG A 46 -4.11 6.39 4.14
CA ARG A 46 -4.87 7.64 4.32
C ARG A 46 -3.99 8.90 4.30
N TRP A 47 -2.80 8.84 4.89
CA TRP A 47 -2.00 10.03 5.16
C TRP A 47 -1.59 10.85 3.91
N PRO A 48 -1.36 10.27 2.71
CA PRO A 48 -1.04 11.09 1.53
C PRO A 48 -2.23 11.91 1.00
N TYR A 49 -3.46 11.58 1.43
CA TYR A 49 -4.71 12.16 0.93
C TYR A 49 -5.49 12.96 1.97
N GLN A 50 -4.82 13.46 3.02
CA GLN A 50 -5.48 14.19 4.13
C GLN A 50 -6.16 15.49 3.68
N SER A 51 -5.79 16.07 2.55
CA SER A 51 -6.45 17.24 1.97
C SER A 51 -7.89 16.96 1.48
N VAL A 52 -8.25 15.70 1.25
CA VAL A 52 -9.61 15.28 0.86
C VAL A 52 -10.35 14.82 2.10
N LYS A 53 -11.65 15.13 2.22
CA LYS A 53 -12.47 14.61 3.32
C LYS A 53 -12.51 13.08 3.28
N LEU A 54 -12.47 12.46 4.46
CA LEU A 54 -12.36 11.01 4.56
C LEU A 54 -13.51 10.26 3.87
N ASP A 55 -14.75 10.72 4.07
CA ASP A 55 -15.94 10.12 3.44
C ASP A 55 -15.92 10.20 1.91
N GLU A 56 -15.45 11.33 1.36
CA GLU A 56 -15.25 11.49 -0.08
C GLU A 56 -14.15 10.58 -0.58
N HIS A 57 -13.02 10.52 0.13
CA HIS A 57 -11.90 9.65 -0.23
C HIS A 57 -12.33 8.19 -0.26
N CYS A 58 -13.00 7.70 0.79
CA CYS A 58 -13.51 6.33 0.85
C CYS A 58 -14.48 6.01 -0.30
N ARG A 59 -15.40 6.93 -0.64
CA ARG A 59 -16.32 6.74 -1.78
C ARG A 59 -15.57 6.62 -3.11
N ARG A 60 -14.54 7.47 -3.35
CA ARG A 60 -13.73 7.42 -4.56
C ARG A 60 -12.95 6.11 -4.65
N LEU A 61 -12.28 5.68 -3.56
CA LEU A 61 -11.57 4.40 -3.51
C LEU A 61 -12.50 3.23 -3.85
N LYS A 62 -13.70 3.21 -3.27
CA LYS A 62 -14.69 2.16 -3.55
C LYS A 62 -15.10 2.12 -5.02
N GLN A 63 -15.34 3.29 -5.64
CA GLN A 63 -15.69 3.40 -7.06
C GLN A 63 -14.55 2.91 -7.98
N MET A 64 -13.30 3.11 -7.57
CA MET A 64 -12.12 2.65 -8.29
C MET A 64 -11.88 1.14 -8.18
N GLY A 65 -12.53 0.47 -7.22
CA GLY A 65 -12.43 -0.98 -7.01
C GLY A 65 -11.55 -1.39 -5.86
N PHE A 66 -10.97 -0.45 -5.11
CA PHE A 66 -10.26 -0.78 -3.88
C PHE A 66 -11.19 -1.45 -2.87
N VAL A 67 -10.66 -2.38 -2.10
CA VAL A 67 -11.42 -3.11 -1.08
C VAL A 67 -11.07 -2.66 0.34
N GLY A 68 -10.03 -1.83 0.49
CA GLY A 68 -9.60 -1.34 1.78
C GLY A 68 -9.06 0.09 1.77
N ILE A 69 -8.96 0.65 2.97
CA ILE A 69 -8.24 1.88 3.28
C ILE A 69 -7.34 1.59 4.48
N ASP A 70 -6.15 2.17 4.49
CA ASP A 70 -5.07 1.82 5.40
C ASP A 70 -4.71 2.97 6.32
N LEU A 71 -4.17 2.64 7.50
CA LEU A 71 -3.65 3.60 8.48
C LEU A 71 -4.72 4.62 8.93
N LEU A 72 -5.86 4.11 9.40
CA LEU A 72 -6.90 4.91 10.03
C LEU A 72 -6.85 4.83 11.56
N GLN A 73 -7.26 5.92 12.19
CA GLN A 73 -7.50 5.99 13.62
C GLN A 73 -8.85 5.34 13.99
N VAL A 74 -8.97 4.89 15.24
CA VAL A 74 -10.16 4.17 15.73
C VAL A 74 -11.48 4.89 15.48
N ASP A 75 -11.52 6.19 15.67
CA ASP A 75 -12.72 7.04 15.45
C ASP A 75 -13.05 7.25 13.96
N GLU A 76 -12.12 6.95 13.05
CA GLU A 76 -12.30 7.03 11.60
C GLU A 76 -12.84 5.72 10.99
N TRP A 77 -12.73 4.58 11.69
CA TRP A 77 -13.12 3.27 11.17
C TRP A 77 -14.59 3.18 10.72
N PRO A 78 -15.56 3.78 11.43
CA PRO A 78 -16.95 3.76 10.97
C PRO A 78 -17.16 4.37 9.59
N VAL A 79 -16.44 5.46 9.25
CA VAL A 79 -16.55 6.14 7.96
C VAL A 79 -16.14 5.21 6.81
N ALA A 80 -15.03 4.48 6.98
CA ALA A 80 -14.56 3.51 5.97
C ALA A 80 -15.55 2.35 5.80
N ARG A 81 -16.03 1.79 6.91
CA ARG A 81 -17.01 0.70 6.91
C ARG A 81 -18.32 1.13 6.22
N ASP A 82 -18.84 2.31 6.52
CA ASP A 82 -20.10 2.83 5.97
C ASP A 82 -19.97 3.10 4.45
N ALA A 83 -18.75 3.35 3.95
CA ALA A 83 -18.44 3.40 2.53
C ALA A 83 -18.22 2.00 1.89
N GLY A 84 -18.29 0.92 2.66
CA GLY A 84 -18.09 -0.46 2.20
C GLY A 84 -16.63 -0.83 1.95
N LEU A 85 -15.68 -0.17 2.65
CA LEU A 85 -14.27 -0.51 2.68
C LEU A 85 -13.91 -1.20 3.99
N THR A 86 -12.93 -2.11 3.93
CA THR A 86 -12.26 -2.61 5.14
C THR A 86 -11.14 -1.64 5.54
N VAL A 87 -11.03 -1.33 6.82
CA VAL A 87 -9.81 -0.71 7.34
C VAL A 87 -8.75 -1.81 7.39
N SER A 88 -7.82 -1.81 6.44
CA SER A 88 -6.82 -2.87 6.29
C SER A 88 -5.74 -2.84 7.36
N MET A 89 -5.47 -1.66 7.93
CA MET A 89 -4.55 -1.41 9.03
C MET A 89 -5.05 -0.26 9.89
N GLY A 90 -5.11 -0.45 11.21
CA GLY A 90 -5.45 0.57 12.19
C GLY A 90 -4.24 1.06 12.97
N TYR A 91 -4.24 2.33 13.39
CA TYR A 91 -3.29 2.85 14.37
C TYR A 91 -3.75 2.53 15.80
N PRO A 92 -2.81 2.15 16.70
CA PRO A 92 -3.12 1.97 18.12
C PRO A 92 -3.11 3.29 18.89
N THR A 93 -2.57 4.36 18.32
CA THR A 93 -2.31 5.62 19.00
C THR A 93 -2.20 6.81 18.04
N ARG A 94 -2.30 8.03 18.58
CA ARG A 94 -2.05 9.29 17.86
C ARG A 94 -0.76 9.99 18.30
N ARG A 95 0.15 9.29 18.98
CA ARG A 95 1.39 9.91 19.48
C ARG A 95 2.28 10.36 18.32
N ASP A 96 2.86 11.55 18.44
CA ASP A 96 3.79 12.10 17.44
C ASP A 96 5.12 11.33 17.38
N ASP A 97 5.49 10.64 18.46
CA ASP A 97 6.70 9.83 18.56
C ASP A 97 6.49 8.35 18.22
N PHE A 98 5.33 7.99 17.64
CA PHE A 98 4.91 6.63 17.38
C PHE A 98 5.98 5.78 16.67
N ILE A 99 6.62 6.32 15.63
CA ILE A 99 7.66 5.61 14.88
C ILE A 99 8.92 5.39 15.72
N LYS A 100 9.28 6.36 16.56
CA LYS A 100 10.53 6.35 17.35
C LYS A 100 10.42 5.47 18.59
N THR A 101 9.21 5.33 19.13
CA THR A 101 8.92 4.59 20.37
C THR A 101 8.44 3.19 20.01
N GLY A 102 9.30 2.20 20.10
CA GLY A 102 9.02 0.84 19.66
C GLY A 102 9.43 -0.25 20.65
N PHE A 103 9.22 -1.49 20.22
CA PHE A 103 9.43 -2.69 21.05
C PHE A 103 10.90 -3.03 21.30
N ASN A 104 11.84 -2.41 20.60
CA ASN A 104 13.29 -2.57 20.81
C ASN A 104 13.78 -2.07 22.18
N ASN A 105 12.96 -1.30 22.90
CA ASN A 105 13.29 -0.77 24.21
C ASN A 105 12.28 -1.23 25.27
N PRO A 106 12.68 -2.06 26.26
CA PRO A 106 11.80 -2.52 27.33
C PRO A 106 11.11 -1.43 28.13
N ALA A 107 11.71 -0.22 28.23
CA ALA A 107 11.09 0.91 28.91
C ALA A 107 9.79 1.38 28.23
N HIS A 108 9.62 1.11 26.94
CA HIS A 108 8.43 1.46 26.18
C HIS A 108 7.31 0.41 26.29
N HIS A 109 7.63 -0.82 26.70
CA HIS A 109 6.67 -1.93 26.70
C HIS A 109 5.36 -1.64 27.45
N PRO A 110 5.37 -1.04 28.67
CA PRO A 110 4.12 -0.77 29.37
C PRO A 110 3.17 0.13 28.58
N LEU A 111 3.69 1.14 27.91
CA LEU A 111 2.93 2.05 27.05
C LEU A 111 2.38 1.32 25.83
N LEU A 112 3.25 0.63 25.08
CA LEU A 112 2.88 -0.04 23.84
C LEU A 112 1.90 -1.18 24.07
N LEU A 113 2.06 -1.93 25.15
CA LEU A 113 1.13 -3.00 25.55
C LEU A 113 -0.25 -2.43 25.86
N ASN A 114 -0.33 -1.37 26.67
CA ASN A 114 -1.60 -0.70 27.00
C ASN A 114 -2.34 -0.17 25.75
N GLU A 115 -1.60 0.40 24.78
CA GLU A 115 -2.16 0.88 23.52
C GLU A 115 -2.75 -0.28 22.69
N LEU A 116 -2.03 -1.40 22.58
CA LEU A 116 -2.50 -2.58 21.84
C LEU A 116 -3.62 -3.32 22.58
N GLU A 117 -3.53 -3.47 23.91
CA GLU A 117 -4.58 -4.07 24.75
C GLU A 117 -5.91 -3.32 24.62
N THR A 118 -5.84 -1.99 24.46
CA THR A 118 -7.03 -1.17 24.21
C THR A 118 -7.55 -1.34 22.78
N THR A 119 -6.66 -1.38 21.79
CA THR A 119 -7.05 -1.29 20.38
C THR A 119 -7.46 -2.64 19.78
N LEU A 120 -6.82 -3.75 20.17
CA LEU A 120 -7.09 -5.07 19.57
C LEU A 120 -8.55 -5.52 19.72
N PRO A 121 -9.22 -5.37 20.88
CA PRO A 121 -10.65 -5.71 21.01
C PRO A 121 -11.55 -4.79 20.17
N LEU A 122 -11.19 -3.51 20.02
CA LEU A 122 -11.91 -2.58 19.14
C LEU A 122 -11.76 -2.96 17.67
N ALA A 123 -10.55 -3.36 17.26
CA ALA A 123 -10.26 -3.83 15.92
C ALA A 123 -11.05 -5.12 15.59
N GLN A 124 -11.07 -6.09 16.49
CA GLN A 124 -11.90 -7.28 16.35
C GLN A 124 -13.38 -6.91 16.12
N LYS A 125 -13.94 -6.06 16.98
CA LYS A 125 -15.35 -5.66 16.91
C LYS A 125 -15.66 -4.90 15.61
N ALA A 126 -14.70 -4.11 15.09
CA ALA A 126 -14.86 -3.33 13.86
C ALA A 126 -14.53 -4.12 12.58
N GLY A 127 -13.98 -5.33 12.69
CA GLY A 127 -13.54 -6.13 11.55
C GLY A 127 -12.23 -5.61 10.92
N VAL A 128 -11.40 -4.91 11.70
CA VAL A 128 -10.07 -4.43 11.30
C VAL A 128 -9.07 -5.57 11.47
N PRO A 129 -8.47 -6.11 10.41
CA PRO A 129 -7.65 -7.32 10.49
C PRO A 129 -6.26 -7.09 11.07
N ASN A 130 -5.73 -5.87 10.98
CA ASN A 130 -4.35 -5.56 11.37
C ASN A 130 -4.26 -4.27 12.17
N VAL A 131 -3.32 -4.22 13.10
CA VAL A 131 -2.92 -3.03 13.86
C VAL A 131 -1.40 -2.87 13.73
N ILE A 132 -0.95 -1.67 13.37
CA ILE A 132 0.47 -1.38 13.17
C ILE A 132 1.21 -1.23 14.50
N ALA A 133 2.47 -1.67 14.53
CA ALA A 133 3.41 -1.44 15.62
C ALA A 133 4.80 -1.10 15.06
N MET A 134 5.70 -0.61 15.91
CA MET A 134 7.03 -0.16 15.51
C MET A 134 8.15 -0.89 16.26
N PHE A 135 9.28 -1.10 15.58
CA PHE A 135 10.51 -1.55 16.25
C PHE A 135 11.10 -0.43 17.10
N GLY A 136 11.07 0.82 16.61
CA GLY A 136 11.57 1.99 17.31
C GLY A 136 13.00 2.39 16.91
N ASN A 137 13.46 3.52 17.43
CA ASN A 137 14.82 4.02 17.19
C ASN A 137 15.85 3.22 18.00
N ARG A 138 17.07 3.12 17.44
CA ARG A 138 18.23 2.51 18.10
C ARG A 138 18.53 3.21 19.43
N ASP A 139 18.73 2.41 20.45
CA ASP A 139 19.29 2.85 21.72
C ASP A 139 20.80 2.56 21.67
N PRO A 140 21.67 3.57 21.82
CA PRO A 140 23.11 3.35 21.80
C PRO A 140 23.62 2.35 22.86
N ALA A 141 22.84 2.12 23.92
CA ALA A 141 23.16 1.16 24.96
C ALA A 141 22.79 -0.29 24.62
N ARG A 142 22.17 -0.54 23.44
CA ARG A 142 21.75 -1.89 22.98
C ARG A 142 22.22 -2.17 21.59
N ASP A 143 22.89 -3.29 21.42
CA ASP A 143 23.18 -3.86 20.11
C ASP A 143 21.94 -4.54 19.48
N ASP A 144 22.06 -4.99 18.24
CA ASP A 144 20.94 -5.64 17.54
C ASP A 144 20.44 -6.92 18.24
N PRO A 145 21.32 -7.83 18.76
CA PRO A 145 20.84 -8.98 19.54
C PRO A 145 20.00 -8.59 20.75
N ALA A 146 20.46 -7.63 21.57
CA ALA A 146 19.71 -7.18 22.74
C ALA A 146 18.39 -6.48 22.38
N ALA A 147 18.35 -5.77 21.24
CA ALA A 147 17.13 -5.17 20.73
C ALA A 147 16.13 -6.21 20.19
N ILE A 148 16.60 -7.25 19.52
CA ILE A 148 15.78 -8.39 19.08
C ILE A 148 15.15 -9.07 20.30
N ASP A 149 15.93 -9.38 21.32
CA ASP A 149 15.44 -9.99 22.56
C ASP A 149 14.38 -9.11 23.25
N ALA A 150 14.60 -7.79 23.29
CA ALA A 150 13.62 -6.83 23.81
C ALA A 150 12.32 -6.88 23.00
N CYS A 151 12.38 -6.85 21.66
CA CYS A 151 11.20 -6.95 20.81
C CYS A 151 10.44 -8.27 21.06
N ILE A 152 11.14 -9.38 21.12
CA ILE A 152 10.56 -10.70 21.41
C ILE A 152 9.84 -10.68 22.77
N ALA A 153 10.51 -10.19 23.81
CA ALA A 153 9.96 -10.14 25.17
C ALA A 153 8.68 -9.28 25.27
N GLY A 154 8.62 -8.15 24.53
CA GLY A 154 7.45 -7.29 24.50
C GLY A 154 6.31 -7.85 23.67
N LEU A 155 6.59 -8.27 22.44
CA LEU A 155 5.59 -8.79 21.51
C LEU A 155 4.99 -10.13 21.94
N THR A 156 5.75 -10.99 22.62
CA THR A 156 5.23 -12.24 23.19
C THR A 156 4.13 -12.00 24.24
N LYS A 157 4.16 -10.87 24.95
CA LYS A 157 3.12 -10.53 25.94
C LYS A 157 1.78 -10.20 25.31
N ILE A 158 1.78 -9.57 24.13
CA ILE A 158 0.56 -9.18 23.43
C ILE A 158 0.04 -10.26 22.47
N ALA A 159 0.87 -11.22 22.09
CA ALA A 159 0.52 -12.28 21.13
C ALA A 159 -0.75 -13.05 21.50
N PRO A 160 -0.97 -13.50 22.77
CA PRO A 160 -2.20 -14.22 23.14
C PRO A 160 -3.48 -13.39 22.90
N LEU A 161 -3.47 -12.09 23.21
CA LEU A 161 -4.62 -11.22 22.97
C LEU A 161 -4.85 -10.99 21.47
N ALA A 162 -3.77 -10.82 20.69
CA ALA A 162 -3.87 -10.70 19.24
C ALA A 162 -4.47 -11.97 18.60
N GLU A 163 -4.13 -13.15 19.11
CA GLU A 163 -4.69 -14.44 18.69
C GLU A 163 -6.17 -14.59 19.08
N GLU A 164 -6.53 -14.25 20.32
CA GLU A 164 -7.91 -14.26 20.80
C GLU A 164 -8.79 -13.31 19.96
N CYS A 165 -8.33 -12.08 19.73
CA CYS A 165 -9.02 -11.09 18.91
C CYS A 165 -9.01 -11.43 17.42
N ARG A 166 -8.15 -12.35 16.95
CA ARG A 166 -7.90 -12.65 15.53
C ARG A 166 -7.46 -11.43 14.74
N VAL A 167 -6.76 -10.50 15.38
CA VAL A 167 -6.19 -9.30 14.80
C VAL A 167 -4.67 -9.45 14.75
N THR A 168 -4.05 -9.10 13.64
CA THR A 168 -2.60 -9.22 13.49
C THR A 168 -1.90 -7.93 13.90
N VAL A 169 -0.95 -8.01 14.81
CA VAL A 169 -0.01 -6.92 15.08
C VAL A 169 1.07 -6.98 14.02
N CYS A 170 1.12 -5.97 13.16
CA CYS A 170 2.10 -5.86 12.08
C CYS A 170 3.19 -4.87 12.45
N VAL A 171 4.43 -5.35 12.64
CA VAL A 171 5.57 -4.51 13.02
C VAL A 171 6.29 -4.06 11.75
N GLU A 172 6.39 -2.74 11.56
CA GLU A 172 6.86 -2.18 10.30
C GLU A 172 8.38 -2.13 10.19
N LEU A 173 8.86 -2.50 8.99
CA LEU A 173 10.24 -2.32 8.54
C LEU A 173 10.38 -0.98 7.82
N LEU A 174 11.27 -0.10 8.29
CA LEU A 174 11.47 1.24 7.74
C LEU A 174 12.94 1.46 7.33
N ASN A 175 13.19 2.33 6.36
CA ASN A 175 14.57 2.69 6.01
C ASN A 175 15.15 3.72 6.99
N SER A 176 16.37 3.45 7.46
CA SER A 176 17.15 4.36 8.30
C SER A 176 18.06 5.30 7.50
N ARG A 177 18.21 5.09 6.18
CA ARG A 177 19.10 5.86 5.31
C ARG A 177 18.55 7.22 4.93
N ILE A 178 17.26 7.32 4.64
CA ILE A 178 16.63 8.52 4.05
C ILE A 178 15.52 9.08 4.94
N ASN A 179 14.50 8.26 5.28
CA ASN A 179 13.26 8.77 5.86
C ASN A 179 13.24 8.74 7.39
N HIS A 180 13.84 7.70 8.00
CA HIS A 180 13.75 7.46 9.44
C HIS A 180 15.15 7.23 10.06
N PRO A 181 16.05 8.24 10.03
CA PRO A 181 17.40 8.09 10.60
C PRO A 181 17.34 7.60 12.05
N GLY A 182 18.09 6.54 12.33
CA GLY A 182 18.13 5.93 13.64
C GLY A 182 17.12 4.81 13.88
N TYR A 183 16.18 4.53 12.98
CA TYR A 183 15.25 3.40 13.12
C TYR A 183 16.00 2.07 13.13
N GLN A 184 15.62 1.13 14.02
CA GLN A 184 16.38 -0.11 14.20
C GLN A 184 15.89 -1.28 13.34
N GLY A 185 14.61 -1.40 13.12
CA GLY A 185 14.02 -2.43 12.28
C GLY A 185 14.14 -2.11 10.79
N ASP A 186 15.35 -1.92 10.30
CA ASP A 186 15.66 -1.40 8.96
C ASP A 186 16.15 -2.47 7.96
N HIS A 187 16.15 -3.74 8.36
CA HIS A 187 16.48 -4.90 7.52
C HIS A 187 15.54 -6.07 7.78
N THR A 188 15.18 -6.80 6.74
CA THR A 188 14.29 -7.96 6.85
C THR A 188 14.82 -9.02 7.81
N ALA A 189 16.13 -9.25 7.84
CA ALA A 189 16.75 -10.23 8.74
C ALA A 189 16.48 -9.93 10.23
N PHE A 190 16.53 -8.64 10.63
CA PHE A 190 16.20 -8.20 11.99
C PHE A 190 14.74 -8.53 12.32
N GLY A 191 13.81 -8.11 11.45
CA GLY A 191 12.39 -8.35 11.66
C GLY A 191 12.03 -9.83 11.72
N VAL A 192 12.60 -10.64 10.81
CA VAL A 192 12.38 -12.09 10.77
C VAL A 192 12.92 -12.78 12.03
N ALA A 193 14.05 -12.36 12.56
CA ALA A 193 14.57 -12.89 13.82
C ALA A 193 13.59 -12.66 14.98
N VAL A 194 12.99 -11.45 15.05
CA VAL A 194 11.95 -11.14 16.03
C VAL A 194 10.71 -12.02 15.82
N MET A 195 10.20 -12.14 14.58
CA MET A 195 9.01 -12.93 14.29
C MET A 195 9.19 -14.40 14.62
N LYS A 196 10.38 -14.98 14.35
CA LYS A 196 10.75 -16.35 14.74
C LYS A 196 10.78 -16.53 16.26
N GLY A 197 11.30 -15.55 16.98
CA GLY A 197 11.36 -15.60 18.45
C GLY A 197 9.97 -15.50 19.11
N VAL A 198 9.08 -14.65 18.60
CA VAL A 198 7.69 -14.54 19.06
C VAL A 198 6.85 -15.75 18.65
N ASN A 199 7.05 -16.28 17.46
CA ASN A 199 6.41 -17.47 16.91
C ASN A 199 4.88 -17.47 17.02
N SER A 200 4.23 -16.33 16.78
CA SER A 200 2.76 -16.19 16.79
C SER A 200 2.21 -16.03 15.37
N PRO A 201 1.06 -16.63 15.03
CA PRO A 201 0.39 -16.39 13.76
C PRO A 201 -0.19 -14.96 13.65
N ARG A 202 -0.27 -14.22 14.78
CA ARG A 202 -0.86 -12.89 14.86
C ARG A 202 0.14 -11.78 15.22
N VAL A 203 1.44 -12.07 15.14
CA VAL A 203 2.50 -11.06 15.18
C VAL A 203 3.34 -11.27 13.95
N LYS A 204 3.32 -10.32 13.04
CA LYS A 204 3.91 -10.40 11.71
C LYS A 204 4.64 -9.09 11.36
N LEU A 205 5.35 -9.10 10.24
CA LEU A 205 5.94 -7.91 9.66
C LEU A 205 4.92 -7.16 8.80
N LEU A 206 4.97 -5.84 8.84
CA LEU A 206 4.59 -5.01 7.73
C LEU A 206 5.85 -4.82 6.88
N TYR A 207 5.84 -5.35 5.66
CA TYR A 207 6.93 -5.24 4.71
C TYR A 207 6.65 -4.06 3.77
N ASP A 208 7.28 -2.92 4.03
CA ASP A 208 7.22 -1.79 3.13
C ASP A 208 8.28 -1.94 2.03
N ILE A 209 7.80 -2.18 0.81
CA ILE A 209 8.63 -2.43 -0.37
C ILE A 209 9.52 -1.23 -0.69
N TYR A 210 9.00 0.00 -0.53
CA TYR A 210 9.78 1.22 -0.72
C TYR A 210 10.97 1.28 0.24
N HIS A 211 10.71 1.02 1.52
CA HIS A 211 11.75 1.07 2.53
C HIS A 211 12.79 -0.03 2.36
N MET A 212 12.37 -1.24 2.05
CA MET A 212 13.29 -2.38 1.90
C MET A 212 14.10 -2.32 0.60
N GLN A 213 13.56 -1.73 -0.48
CA GLN A 213 14.35 -1.45 -1.67
C GLN A 213 15.53 -0.53 -1.35
N ILE A 214 15.32 0.53 -0.58
CA ILE A 214 16.39 1.48 -0.19
C ILE A 214 17.46 0.81 0.68
N MET A 215 17.05 -0.11 1.55
CA MET A 215 17.96 -0.74 2.51
C MET A 215 18.71 -1.93 1.93
N GLU A 216 18.04 -2.83 1.26
CA GLU A 216 18.61 -4.14 0.90
C GLU A 216 18.37 -4.56 -0.56
N GLY A 217 17.35 -4.07 -1.24
CA GLY A 217 17.03 -4.52 -2.60
C GLY A 217 16.58 -5.99 -2.67
N ASP A 218 16.75 -6.64 -3.84
CA ASP A 218 16.38 -8.06 -4.08
C ASP A 218 15.00 -8.45 -3.52
N VAL A 219 14.03 -7.52 -3.69
CA VAL A 219 12.73 -7.51 -3.01
C VAL A 219 11.93 -8.79 -3.27
N ILE A 220 11.90 -9.29 -4.52
CA ILE A 220 11.09 -10.46 -4.86
C ILE A 220 11.58 -11.70 -4.12
N ARG A 221 12.88 -11.98 -4.11
CA ARG A 221 13.45 -13.13 -3.40
C ARG A 221 13.24 -12.99 -1.90
N THR A 222 13.51 -11.82 -1.36
CA THR A 222 13.33 -11.54 0.07
C THR A 222 11.89 -11.78 0.52
N ILE A 223 10.88 -11.35 -0.29
CA ILE A 223 9.47 -11.62 -0.02
C ILE A 223 9.18 -13.12 -0.07
N GLN A 224 9.61 -13.83 -1.13
CA GLN A 224 9.35 -15.25 -1.30
C GLN A 224 9.93 -16.09 -0.16
N ASP A 225 11.14 -15.80 0.27
CA ASP A 225 11.84 -16.52 1.35
C ASP A 225 11.19 -16.28 2.72
N ASN A 226 10.49 -15.13 2.89
CA ASN A 226 9.98 -14.67 4.18
C ASN A 226 8.46 -14.48 4.23
N ILE A 227 7.70 -14.86 3.21
CA ILE A 227 6.26 -14.60 3.09
C ILE A 227 5.45 -15.06 4.32
N GLN A 228 5.85 -16.14 4.95
CA GLN A 228 5.21 -16.68 6.16
C GLN A 228 5.27 -15.72 7.37
N TRP A 229 6.22 -14.79 7.38
CA TRP A 229 6.42 -13.80 8.44
C TRP A 229 5.79 -12.46 8.13
N ILE A 230 5.27 -12.26 6.91
CA ILE A 230 4.70 -11.00 6.44
C ILE A 230 3.18 -11.03 6.56
N GLY A 231 2.61 -10.06 7.27
CA GLY A 231 1.17 -9.87 7.47
C GLY A 231 0.57 -8.75 6.63
N HIS A 232 1.40 -7.81 6.16
CA HIS A 232 0.94 -6.64 5.39
C HIS A 232 2.04 -6.12 4.48
N PHE A 233 1.65 -5.48 3.37
CA PHE A 233 2.58 -4.84 2.43
C PHE A 233 2.23 -3.39 2.22
N HIS A 234 3.28 -2.54 2.16
CA HIS A 234 3.20 -1.18 1.63
C HIS A 234 3.98 -1.03 0.33
N THR A 235 3.53 -0.12 -0.54
CA THR A 235 4.16 0.18 -1.83
C THR A 235 4.50 1.66 -1.93
N GLY A 236 5.59 2.00 -2.63
CA GLY A 236 5.96 3.36 -2.98
C GLY A 236 7.10 3.36 -3.98
N GLY A 237 7.12 4.34 -4.90
CA GLY A 237 8.15 4.43 -5.93
C GLY A 237 9.51 4.85 -5.37
N VAL A 238 10.58 4.19 -5.80
CA VAL A 238 11.96 4.53 -5.44
C VAL A 238 12.66 5.12 -6.67
N PRO A 239 13.32 6.28 -6.53
CA PRO A 239 13.42 7.15 -5.36
C PRO A 239 12.17 8.01 -5.14
N GLY A 240 12.04 8.60 -3.94
CA GLY A 240 11.15 9.74 -3.66
C GLY A 240 9.78 9.39 -3.07
N ARG A 241 9.41 8.10 -2.99
CA ARG A 241 8.12 7.63 -2.44
C ARG A 241 6.91 8.19 -3.21
N HIS A 242 7.06 8.27 -4.55
CA HIS A 242 6.02 8.70 -5.47
C HIS A 242 5.31 7.52 -6.13
N GLU A 243 4.75 7.72 -7.33
CA GLU A 243 4.04 6.72 -8.13
C GLU A 243 4.84 5.42 -8.28
N ILE A 244 4.12 4.30 -8.49
CA ILE A 244 4.72 2.97 -8.68
C ILE A 244 4.73 2.54 -10.16
N ASP A 245 4.58 3.48 -11.06
CA ASP A 245 4.58 3.30 -12.51
C ASP A 245 6.01 3.14 -13.09
N GLY A 246 6.17 3.39 -14.39
CA GLY A 246 7.46 3.28 -15.09
C GLY A 246 8.47 4.41 -14.81
N THR A 247 8.17 5.38 -13.94
CA THR A 247 9.04 6.53 -13.63
C THR A 247 10.01 6.26 -12.47
N GLN A 248 9.97 5.06 -11.90
CA GLN A 248 10.77 4.63 -10.74
C GLN A 248 11.48 3.28 -11.01
N GLU A 249 12.33 2.81 -10.10
CA GLU A 249 13.28 1.72 -10.37
C GLU A 249 12.72 0.30 -10.16
N LEU A 250 11.56 0.11 -9.49
CA LEU A 250 10.98 -1.19 -9.16
C LEU A 250 10.00 -1.68 -10.23
N ASN A 251 10.02 -2.97 -10.54
CA ASN A 251 8.99 -3.60 -11.36
C ASN A 251 7.82 -4.08 -10.49
N TYR A 252 6.89 -3.17 -10.16
CA TYR A 252 5.76 -3.48 -9.28
C TYR A 252 4.82 -4.55 -9.81
N HIS A 253 4.66 -4.68 -11.14
CA HIS A 253 3.86 -5.77 -11.71
C HIS A 253 4.48 -7.15 -11.41
N ALA A 254 5.81 -7.28 -11.52
CA ALA A 254 6.52 -8.50 -11.17
C ALA A 254 6.47 -8.79 -9.65
N ILE A 255 6.60 -7.76 -8.82
CA ILE A 255 6.50 -7.87 -7.36
C ILE A 255 5.10 -8.32 -6.94
N ALA A 256 4.05 -7.67 -7.46
CA ALA A 256 2.65 -8.03 -7.17
C ALA A 256 2.35 -9.47 -7.57
N ARG A 257 2.84 -9.91 -8.74
CA ARG A 257 2.71 -11.31 -9.17
C ARG A 257 3.40 -12.27 -8.21
N ALA A 258 4.63 -11.95 -7.78
CA ALA A 258 5.37 -12.80 -6.84
C ALA A 258 4.65 -12.94 -5.49
N ILE A 259 4.06 -11.84 -4.97
CA ILE A 259 3.24 -11.85 -3.75
C ILE A 259 2.01 -12.74 -3.93
N ALA A 260 1.30 -12.60 -5.07
CA ALA A 260 0.10 -13.39 -5.37
C ALA A 260 0.42 -14.87 -5.57
N ASP A 261 1.52 -15.20 -6.29
CA ASP A 261 1.96 -16.58 -6.54
C ASP A 261 2.43 -17.29 -5.25
N ALA A 262 2.89 -16.53 -4.26
CA ALA A 262 3.18 -17.04 -2.92
C ALA A 262 1.92 -17.35 -2.08
N GLY A 263 0.71 -17.15 -2.62
CA GLY A 263 -0.56 -17.43 -1.94
C GLY A 263 -0.92 -16.42 -0.85
N TYR A 264 -0.37 -15.21 -0.92
CA TYR A 264 -0.69 -14.16 0.06
C TYR A 264 -2.15 -13.73 0.00
N ALA A 265 -2.85 -13.74 1.14
CA ALA A 265 -4.27 -13.45 1.26
C ALA A 265 -4.59 -12.14 2.00
N GLY A 266 -3.56 -11.42 2.45
CA GLY A 266 -3.68 -10.12 3.15
C GLY A 266 -3.88 -8.95 2.20
N TYR A 267 -3.54 -7.75 2.65
CA TYR A 267 -3.69 -6.50 1.89
C TYR A 267 -2.34 -5.99 1.42
N VAL A 268 -2.34 -5.41 0.22
CA VAL A 268 -1.25 -4.58 -0.32
C VAL A 268 -1.77 -3.14 -0.35
N ALA A 269 -1.17 -2.27 0.45
CA ALA A 269 -1.61 -0.88 0.58
C ALA A 269 -0.67 0.06 -0.18
N HIS A 270 -1.26 0.93 -0.98
CA HIS A 270 -0.51 1.96 -1.71
C HIS A 270 -0.19 3.12 -0.79
N GLU A 271 1.10 3.31 -0.51
CA GLU A 271 1.62 4.29 0.42
C GLU A 271 2.66 5.20 -0.25
N PHE A 272 2.23 5.92 -1.26
CA PHE A 272 3.06 6.89 -1.97
C PHE A 272 2.43 8.28 -2.00
N THR A 273 3.26 9.31 -2.20
CA THR A 273 2.81 10.69 -2.38
C THR A 273 2.61 10.93 -3.88
N PRO A 274 1.36 11.07 -4.35
CA PRO A 274 1.09 11.28 -5.77
C PRO A 274 1.62 12.64 -6.24
N THR A 275 2.18 12.67 -7.45
CA THR A 275 2.66 13.91 -8.11
C THR A 275 1.73 14.39 -9.22
N HIS A 276 0.82 13.51 -9.68
CA HIS A 276 -0.16 13.91 -10.69
C HIS A 276 -1.13 14.96 -10.15
N PRO A 277 -1.55 15.96 -10.93
CA PRO A 277 -2.50 17.02 -10.51
C PRO A 277 -3.81 16.46 -9.92
N ASP A 278 -4.35 15.37 -10.48
CA ASP A 278 -5.39 14.57 -9.84
C ASP A 278 -4.74 13.33 -9.21
N PRO A 279 -4.64 13.26 -7.87
CA PRO A 279 -3.96 12.16 -7.18
C PRO A 279 -4.64 10.80 -7.38
N TYR A 280 -5.89 10.78 -7.83
CA TYR A 280 -6.61 9.54 -8.11
C TYR A 280 -6.20 8.91 -9.45
N THR A 281 -5.62 9.67 -10.38
CA THR A 281 -4.98 9.10 -11.58
C THR A 281 -3.82 8.19 -11.19
N SER A 282 -2.93 8.65 -10.31
CA SER A 282 -1.82 7.83 -9.78
C SER A 282 -2.31 6.54 -9.09
N LEU A 283 -3.43 6.64 -8.36
CA LEU A 283 -4.03 5.46 -7.72
C LEU A 283 -4.65 4.49 -8.73
N ALA A 284 -5.27 4.99 -9.80
CA ALA A 284 -5.82 4.15 -10.86
C ALA A 284 -4.72 3.34 -11.55
N ASP A 285 -3.59 3.97 -11.84
CA ASP A 285 -2.43 3.31 -12.43
C ASP A 285 -1.84 2.26 -11.47
N ALA A 286 -1.68 2.60 -10.20
CA ALA A 286 -1.20 1.67 -9.17
C ALA A 286 -2.12 0.46 -9.02
N PHE A 287 -3.45 0.69 -9.04
CA PHE A 287 -4.45 -0.39 -9.01
C PHE A 287 -4.29 -1.35 -10.18
N GLN A 288 -4.11 -0.83 -11.40
CA GLN A 288 -3.93 -1.66 -12.60
C GLN A 288 -2.60 -2.43 -12.56
N ILE A 289 -1.50 -1.79 -12.14
CA ILE A 289 -0.17 -2.40 -12.05
C ILE A 289 -0.19 -3.61 -11.08
N CYS A 290 -0.92 -3.50 -9.98
CA CYS A 290 -1.01 -4.56 -8.96
C CYS A 290 -2.21 -5.51 -9.16
N SER A 291 -3.03 -5.33 -10.21
CA SER A 291 -4.11 -6.26 -10.59
C SER A 291 -3.54 -7.44 -11.40
N VAL A 292 -3.10 -8.52 -10.71
CA VAL A 292 -2.39 -9.68 -11.26
C VAL A 292 -3.18 -10.97 -11.04
#